data_1b8e724b4b882f8957f1d712800b87c0
#
_entry.id   1b8e724b4b882f8957f1d712800b87c0
#
_cell.length_a   1.000
_cell.length_b   1.000
_cell.length_c   1.000
_cell.angle_alpha   90.00
_cell.angle_beta   90.00
_cell.angle_gamma   90.00
#
_symmetry.space_group_name_H-M   'P 1'
#
loop_
_entity.id
_entity.type
_entity.pdbx_description
1 polymer ?
#
loop_
_entity_poly.entity_id
_entity_poly.type
_entity_poly.pdbx_seq_one_letter_code
_entity_poly.pdbx_strand_id
1 'polypeptide(L)'
;MSLREEYARQEAELDELYKEIILDHYRNPRHRGSLSSPSATHEGLNPLCGDEVTVELLVDGDRVADVAYKGSGCSISQSSASMMTEAINGKPLDDVKRLSESFTAMMRGEENVDPESLGDLEALSGVRKFPVRVKCATLAWHTLEEALEEVGI
;
A
#
# COMPACT_ATOMS: atom_id res chain seq x y z
N MET A 1 17.25 33.14 8.56
CA MET A 1 16.42 32.21 7.72
C MET A 1 14.98 32.67 7.71
N SER A 2 14.36 32.77 6.56
CA SER A 2 12.97 33.19 6.47
C SER A 2 12.05 32.03 6.90
N LEU A 3 10.84 32.37 7.28
CA LEU A 3 9.82 31.40 7.63
C LEU A 3 9.56 30.42 6.49
N ARG A 4 9.60 30.91 5.25
CA ARG A 4 9.40 30.11 4.03
C ARG A 4 10.53 29.09 3.85
N GLU A 5 11.78 29.49 4.10
CA GLU A 5 12.93 28.59 4.01
C GLU A 5 12.89 27.52 5.10
N GLU A 6 12.44 27.89 6.29
CA GLU A 6 12.29 26.97 7.40
C GLU A 6 11.22 25.91 7.12
N TYR A 7 10.08 26.32 6.56
CA TYR A 7 9.03 25.39 6.12
C TYR A 7 9.54 24.43 5.05
N ALA A 8 10.25 24.95 4.05
CA ALA A 8 10.81 24.13 2.98
C ALA A 8 11.80 23.08 3.53
N ARG A 9 12.61 23.46 4.51
CA ARG A 9 13.56 22.55 5.14
C ARG A 9 12.84 21.45 5.94
N GLN A 10 11.81 21.81 6.72
CA GLN A 10 11.04 20.84 7.49
C GLN A 10 10.32 19.86 6.59
N GLU A 11 9.74 20.32 5.50
CA GLU A 11 9.08 19.48 4.52
C GLU A 11 10.08 18.52 3.86
N ALA A 12 11.27 19.02 3.53
CA ALA A 12 12.32 18.18 2.94
C ALA A 12 12.81 17.11 3.92
N GLU A 13 12.93 17.43 5.21
CA GLU A 13 13.31 16.44 6.24
C GLU A 13 12.26 15.36 6.40
N LEU A 14 10.97 15.71 6.38
CA LEU A 14 9.87 14.79 6.47
C LEU A 14 9.81 13.88 5.23
N ASP A 15 9.98 14.46 4.04
CA ASP A 15 10.01 13.71 2.78
C ASP A 15 11.19 12.72 2.78
N GLU A 16 12.33 13.09 3.34
CA GLU A 16 13.48 12.20 3.45
C GLU A 16 13.20 11.00 4.36
N LEU A 17 12.53 11.22 5.49
CA LEU A 17 12.13 10.15 6.39
C LEU A 17 11.17 9.18 5.70
N TYR A 18 10.16 9.70 4.98
CA TYR A 18 9.20 8.89 4.26
C TYR A 18 9.87 8.11 3.12
N LYS A 19 10.83 8.74 2.45
CA LYS A 19 11.62 8.10 1.42
C LYS A 19 12.39 6.89 1.97
N GLU A 20 12.95 7.00 3.17
CA GLU A 20 13.66 5.89 3.82
C GLU A 20 12.73 4.70 4.08
N ILE A 21 11.51 4.94 4.53
CA ILE A 21 10.52 3.90 4.75
C ILE A 21 10.15 3.21 3.43
N ILE A 22 9.92 3.97 2.38
CA ILE A 22 9.60 3.46 1.05
C ILE A 22 10.75 2.61 0.51
N LEU A 23 11.98 3.12 0.62
CA LEU A 23 13.16 2.40 0.14
C LEU A 23 13.42 1.12 0.92
N ASP A 24 13.16 1.12 2.22
CA ASP A 24 13.31 -0.08 3.04
C ASP A 24 12.38 -1.19 2.55
N HIS A 25 11.10 -0.87 2.33
CA HIS A 25 10.14 -1.84 1.80
C HIS A 25 10.48 -2.30 0.38
N TYR A 26 11.07 -1.43 -0.42
CA TYR A 26 11.50 -1.77 -1.76
C TYR A 26 12.70 -2.72 -1.76
N ARG A 27 13.66 -2.47 -0.89
CA ARG A 27 14.90 -3.28 -0.78
C ARG A 27 14.69 -4.57 0.00
N ASN A 28 13.81 -4.53 1.00
CA ASN A 28 13.54 -5.65 1.89
C ASN A 28 12.02 -5.93 1.91
N PRO A 29 11.46 -6.39 0.78
CA PRO A 29 10.02 -6.58 0.68
C PRO A 29 9.51 -7.65 1.64
N ARG A 30 8.35 -7.38 2.26
CA ARG A 30 7.69 -8.29 3.18
C ARG A 30 6.68 -9.13 2.39
N HIS A 31 6.61 -10.41 2.72
CA HIS A 31 5.64 -11.34 2.12
C HIS A 31 5.70 -11.44 0.60
N ARG A 32 6.86 -11.19 0.01
CA ARG A 32 7.02 -11.33 -1.42
C ARG A 32 7.20 -12.80 -1.77
N GLY A 33 6.35 -13.29 -2.69
CA GLY A 33 6.38 -14.69 -3.11
C GLY A 33 5.00 -15.19 -3.46
N SER A 34 4.79 -16.49 -3.25
CA SER A 34 3.52 -17.17 -3.54
C SER A 34 3.09 -18.02 -2.36
N LEU A 35 1.78 -18.16 -2.19
CA LEU A 35 1.18 -19.09 -1.22
C LEU A 35 0.95 -20.44 -1.90
N SER A 36 1.01 -21.52 -1.13
CA SER A 36 0.80 -22.88 -1.67
C SER A 36 -0.65 -23.15 -2.04
N SER A 37 -1.60 -22.59 -1.32
CA SER A 37 -3.03 -22.82 -1.54
C SER A 37 -3.83 -21.56 -1.22
N PRO A 38 -3.69 -20.50 -2.02
CA PRO A 38 -4.42 -19.27 -1.74
C PRO A 38 -5.93 -19.44 -1.92
N SER A 39 -6.70 -18.71 -1.11
CA SER A 39 -8.16 -18.62 -1.26
C SER A 39 -8.54 -17.75 -2.44
N ALA A 40 -7.73 -16.75 -2.75
CA ALA A 40 -7.93 -15.86 -3.87
C ALA A 40 -6.58 -15.39 -4.42
N THR A 41 -6.53 -15.20 -5.73
CA THR A 41 -5.37 -14.68 -6.46
C THR A 41 -5.87 -13.68 -7.47
N HIS A 42 -5.35 -12.47 -7.45
CA HIS A 42 -5.71 -11.43 -8.41
C HIS A 42 -4.48 -10.69 -8.92
N GLU A 43 -4.54 -10.31 -10.19
CA GLU A 43 -3.50 -9.52 -10.84
C GLU A 43 -4.00 -8.11 -11.12
N GLY A 44 -3.14 -7.13 -10.91
CA GLY A 44 -3.38 -5.75 -11.26
C GLY A 44 -2.28 -5.21 -12.16
N LEU A 45 -2.67 -4.31 -13.06
CA LEU A 45 -1.76 -3.70 -14.02
C LEU A 45 -1.95 -2.19 -14.02
N ASN A 46 -0.84 -1.46 -14.08
CA ASN A 46 -0.83 -0.03 -14.33
C ASN A 46 0.01 0.25 -15.57
N PRO A 47 -0.62 0.28 -16.77
CA PRO A 47 0.13 0.42 -18.01
C PRO A 47 0.85 1.76 -18.16
N LEU A 48 0.44 2.80 -17.44
CA LEU A 48 1.09 4.11 -17.50
C LEU A 48 2.52 4.07 -16.97
N CYS A 49 2.77 3.26 -15.93
CA CYS A 49 4.08 3.12 -15.30
C CYS A 49 4.71 1.74 -15.53
N GLY A 50 4.02 0.85 -16.20
CA GLY A 50 4.49 -0.52 -16.41
C GLY A 50 4.50 -1.36 -15.13
N ASP A 51 3.67 -1.01 -14.15
CA ASP A 51 3.58 -1.75 -12.90
C ASP A 51 2.67 -2.96 -13.04
N GLU A 52 3.08 -4.07 -12.42
CA GLU A 52 2.26 -5.28 -12.29
C GLU A 52 2.33 -5.75 -10.85
N VAL A 53 1.23 -6.27 -10.35
CA VAL A 53 1.20 -6.89 -9.03
C VAL A 53 0.22 -8.07 -9.04
N THR A 54 0.61 -9.16 -8.40
CA THR A 54 -0.28 -10.28 -8.11
C THR A 54 -0.40 -10.37 -6.60
N VAL A 55 -1.63 -10.37 -6.10
CA VAL A 55 -1.92 -10.48 -4.67
C VAL A 55 -2.58 -11.83 -4.42
N GLU A 56 -2.07 -12.58 -3.47
CA GLU A 56 -2.61 -13.87 -3.04
C GLU A 56 -3.01 -13.79 -1.58
N LEU A 57 -4.22 -14.24 -1.27
CA LEU A 57 -4.76 -14.26 0.08
C LEU A 57 -5.10 -15.68 0.51
N LEU A 58 -4.77 -16.00 1.76
CA LEU A 58 -5.31 -17.17 2.43
C LEU A 58 -6.24 -16.67 3.53
N VAL A 59 -7.52 -16.96 3.39
CA VAL A 59 -8.55 -16.54 4.35
C VAL A 59 -8.94 -17.74 5.19
N ASP A 60 -8.95 -17.57 6.51
CA ASP A 60 -9.41 -18.57 7.47
C ASP A 60 -10.48 -17.94 8.36
N GLY A 61 -11.72 -18.36 8.16
CA GLY A 61 -12.85 -17.77 8.87
C GLY A 61 -13.03 -16.31 8.48
N ASP A 62 -12.88 -15.42 9.46
CA ASP A 62 -13.08 -14.00 9.31
C ASP A 62 -11.79 -13.17 9.25
N ARG A 63 -10.65 -13.83 9.01
CA ARG A 63 -9.35 -13.15 8.99
C ARG A 63 -8.47 -13.57 7.81
N VAL A 64 -7.52 -12.71 7.49
CA VAL A 64 -6.45 -13.02 6.56
C VAL A 64 -5.40 -13.83 7.32
N ALA A 65 -5.35 -15.14 7.05
CA ALA A 65 -4.37 -16.02 7.72
C ALA A 65 -2.97 -15.81 7.15
N ASP A 66 -2.88 -15.54 5.85
CA ASP A 66 -1.61 -15.26 5.19
C ASP A 66 -1.86 -14.44 3.93
N VAL A 67 -0.83 -13.73 3.48
CA VAL A 67 -0.88 -12.91 2.28
C VAL A 67 0.50 -12.91 1.63
N ALA A 68 0.52 -12.90 0.29
CA ALA A 68 1.75 -12.75 -0.46
C ALA A 68 1.50 -11.86 -1.66
N TYR A 69 2.56 -11.26 -2.18
CA TYR A 69 2.50 -10.54 -3.44
C TYR A 69 3.75 -10.85 -4.26
N LYS A 70 3.62 -10.66 -5.54
CA LYS A 70 4.75 -10.67 -6.48
C LYS A 70 4.43 -9.69 -7.59
N GLY A 71 5.43 -9.27 -8.30
CA GLY A 71 5.27 -8.34 -9.40
C GLY A 71 6.54 -7.59 -9.73
N SER A 72 6.40 -6.61 -10.60
CA SER A 72 7.47 -5.73 -11.01
C SER A 72 6.93 -4.33 -11.25
N GLY A 73 7.78 -3.35 -11.18
CA GLY A 73 7.38 -1.97 -11.39
C GLY A 73 8.23 -1.00 -10.61
N CYS A 74 7.74 0.22 -10.45
CA CYS A 74 8.47 1.27 -9.77
C CYS A 74 8.55 1.03 -8.26
N SER A 75 9.43 1.78 -7.60
CA SER A 75 9.61 1.67 -6.15
C SER A 75 8.32 1.98 -5.37
N ILE A 76 7.48 2.87 -5.88
CA ILE A 76 6.22 3.23 -5.23
C ILE A 76 5.24 2.06 -5.24
N SER A 77 5.04 1.41 -6.40
CA SER A 77 4.10 0.29 -6.51
C SER A 77 4.55 -0.91 -5.67
N GLN A 78 5.82 -1.24 -5.71
CA GLN A 78 6.36 -2.39 -5.00
C GLN A 78 6.44 -2.16 -3.49
N SER A 79 6.79 -0.95 -3.06
CA SER A 79 6.80 -0.59 -1.64
C SER A 79 5.39 -0.59 -1.07
N SER A 80 4.43 -0.06 -1.80
CA SER A 80 3.03 -0.05 -1.38
C SER A 80 2.51 -1.47 -1.20
N ALA A 81 2.81 -2.38 -2.13
CA ALA A 81 2.43 -3.78 -2.03
C ALA A 81 3.04 -4.44 -0.78
N SER A 82 4.33 -4.21 -0.53
CA SER A 82 5.01 -4.72 0.65
C SER A 82 4.38 -4.21 1.95
N MET A 83 4.15 -2.90 2.04
CA MET A 83 3.51 -2.27 3.21
C MET A 83 2.10 -2.82 3.43
N MET A 84 1.35 -3.01 2.35
CA MET A 84 0.01 -3.59 2.40
C MET A 84 0.03 -4.97 3.05
N THR A 85 0.89 -5.86 2.57
CA THR A 85 0.95 -7.23 3.08
C THR A 85 1.30 -7.27 4.56
N GLU A 86 2.25 -6.43 4.99
CA GLU A 86 2.61 -6.33 6.41
C GLU A 86 1.45 -5.81 7.25
N ALA A 87 0.71 -4.84 6.74
CA ALA A 87 -0.39 -4.22 7.46
C ALA A 87 -1.61 -5.14 7.62
N ILE A 88 -1.88 -6.00 6.64
CA ILE A 88 -3.10 -6.82 6.65
C ILE A 88 -2.90 -8.24 7.14
N ASN A 89 -1.66 -8.73 7.18
CA ASN A 89 -1.38 -10.11 7.57
C ASN A 89 -1.89 -10.40 8.98
N GLY A 90 -2.69 -11.44 9.13
CA GLY A 90 -3.25 -11.86 10.41
C GLY A 90 -4.41 -11.00 10.92
N LYS A 91 -4.88 -10.04 10.13
CA LYS A 91 -5.94 -9.12 10.56
C LYS A 91 -7.34 -9.65 10.20
N PRO A 92 -8.36 -9.28 11.00
CA PRO A 92 -9.75 -9.57 10.63
C PRO A 92 -10.10 -8.89 9.30
N LEU A 93 -10.95 -9.54 8.51
CA LEU A 93 -11.35 -9.03 7.19
C LEU A 93 -11.99 -7.65 7.26
N ASP A 94 -12.78 -7.37 8.30
CA ASP A 94 -13.38 -6.04 8.49
C ASP A 94 -12.32 -4.96 8.70
N ASP A 95 -11.25 -5.26 9.43
CA ASP A 95 -10.15 -4.33 9.64
C ASP A 95 -9.36 -4.11 8.36
N VAL A 96 -9.14 -5.17 7.58
CA VAL A 96 -8.47 -5.09 6.27
C VAL A 96 -9.26 -4.16 5.34
N LYS A 97 -10.57 -4.33 5.29
CA LYS A 97 -11.44 -3.51 4.45
C LYS A 97 -11.39 -2.04 4.87
N ARG A 98 -11.49 -1.76 6.17
CA ARG A 98 -11.40 -0.41 6.70
C ARG A 98 -10.05 0.23 6.42
N LEU A 99 -8.97 -0.53 6.54
CA LEU A 99 -7.63 -0.05 6.24
C LEU A 99 -7.48 0.31 4.76
N SER A 100 -8.00 -0.53 3.88
CA SER A 100 -8.00 -0.27 2.43
C SER A 100 -8.77 1.01 2.10
N GLU A 101 -9.93 1.20 2.69
CA GLU A 101 -10.73 2.40 2.51
C GLU A 101 -9.99 3.65 3.02
N SER A 102 -9.36 3.55 4.19
CA SER A 102 -8.58 4.65 4.77
C SER A 102 -7.37 5.01 3.91
N PHE A 103 -6.65 4.02 3.43
CA PHE A 103 -5.50 4.26 2.55
C PHE A 103 -5.93 4.94 1.25
N THR A 104 -6.97 4.43 0.61
CA THR A 104 -7.49 4.99 -0.63
C THR A 104 -7.98 6.43 -0.41
N ALA A 105 -8.66 6.69 0.70
CA ALA A 105 -9.11 8.03 1.07
C ALA A 105 -7.95 8.99 1.26
N MET A 106 -6.89 8.55 1.93
CA MET A 106 -5.66 9.35 2.09
C MET A 106 -5.07 9.71 0.73
N MET A 107 -5.00 8.74 -0.18
CA MET A 107 -4.43 8.96 -1.51
C MET A 107 -5.29 9.91 -2.37
N ARG A 108 -6.58 10.02 -2.08
CA ARG A 108 -7.47 11.01 -2.72
C ARG A 108 -7.41 12.40 -2.08
N GLY A 109 -6.65 12.54 -0.98
CA GLY A 109 -6.51 13.81 -0.29
C GLY A 109 -7.65 14.14 0.67
N GLU A 110 -8.43 13.15 1.09
CA GLU A 110 -9.52 13.36 2.06
C GLU A 110 -8.96 13.65 3.45
N GLU A 111 -9.56 14.60 4.16
CA GLU A 111 -9.06 15.09 5.44
C GLU A 111 -9.47 14.25 6.65
N ASN A 112 -10.47 13.42 6.52
CA ASN A 112 -11.05 12.66 7.64
C ASN A 112 -10.39 11.30 7.86
N VAL A 113 -9.14 11.17 7.48
CA VAL A 113 -8.38 9.93 7.63
C VAL A 113 -7.58 10.01 8.93
N ASP A 114 -7.67 8.96 9.76
CA ASP A 114 -6.89 8.84 10.97
C ASP A 114 -5.46 8.37 10.62
N PRO A 115 -4.43 9.24 10.78
CA PRO A 115 -3.06 8.86 10.45
C PRO A 115 -2.53 7.70 11.29
N GLU A 116 -3.01 7.56 12.53
CA GLU A 116 -2.56 6.49 13.42
C GLU A 116 -2.95 5.10 12.92
N SER A 117 -4.11 5.00 12.24
CA SER A 117 -4.57 3.73 11.69
C SER A 117 -3.72 3.25 10.51
N LEU A 118 -3.00 4.16 9.86
CA LEU A 118 -2.21 3.87 8.66
C LEU A 118 -0.78 3.42 8.96
N GLY A 119 -0.22 3.84 10.10
CA GLY A 119 1.16 3.51 10.43
C GLY A 119 2.14 3.93 9.34
N ASP A 120 3.01 3.02 8.90
CA ASP A 120 4.01 3.29 7.87
C ASP A 120 3.40 3.67 6.52
N LEU A 121 2.14 3.32 6.27
CA LEU A 121 1.45 3.68 5.02
C LEU A 121 1.35 5.18 4.82
N GLU A 122 1.40 5.96 5.91
CA GLU A 122 1.39 7.41 5.83
C GLU A 122 2.60 7.95 5.05
N ALA A 123 3.68 7.18 4.96
CA ALA A 123 4.85 7.56 4.17
C ALA A 123 4.51 7.79 2.70
N LEU A 124 3.44 7.15 2.21
CA LEU A 124 2.99 7.31 0.83
C LEU A 124 2.15 8.58 0.61
N SER A 125 1.81 9.31 1.66
CA SER A 125 1.00 10.52 1.56
C SER A 125 1.60 11.58 0.64
N GLY A 126 2.94 11.68 0.60
CA GLY A 126 3.65 12.64 -0.28
C GLY A 126 3.46 12.35 -1.77
N VAL A 127 3.10 11.12 -2.12
CA VAL A 127 2.87 10.71 -3.51
C VAL A 127 1.65 11.44 -4.10
N ARG A 128 0.74 11.95 -3.28
CA ARG A 128 -0.44 12.71 -3.71
C ARG A 128 -0.08 13.93 -4.56
N LYS A 129 1.11 14.48 -4.38
CA LYS A 129 1.62 15.62 -5.15
C LYS A 129 1.85 15.25 -6.62
N PHE A 130 1.88 13.96 -6.94
CA PHE A 130 2.18 13.43 -8.26
C PHE A 130 1.04 12.52 -8.72
N PRO A 131 -0.03 13.07 -9.35
CA PRO A 131 -1.24 12.32 -9.68
C PRO A 131 -1.00 11.02 -10.47
N VAL A 132 0.00 11.00 -11.33
CA VAL A 132 0.36 9.78 -12.09
C VAL A 132 0.86 8.69 -11.15
N ARG A 133 1.58 9.07 -10.10
CA ARG A 133 2.15 8.13 -9.11
C ARG A 133 1.12 7.62 -8.11
N VAL A 134 0.01 8.33 -7.94
CA VAL A 134 -1.09 7.86 -7.08
C VAL A 134 -1.56 6.48 -7.54
N LYS A 135 -1.65 6.26 -8.84
CA LYS A 135 -2.04 4.97 -9.42
C LYS A 135 -1.04 3.88 -9.10
N CYS A 136 0.24 4.21 -9.05
CA CYS A 136 1.27 3.26 -8.63
C CYS A 136 1.07 2.84 -7.17
N ALA A 137 0.79 3.79 -6.29
CA ALA A 137 0.59 3.52 -4.86
C ALA A 137 -0.68 2.73 -4.57
N THR A 138 -1.74 2.93 -5.35
CA THR A 138 -3.04 2.30 -5.11
C THR A 138 -3.24 0.98 -5.84
N LEU A 139 -2.36 0.62 -6.76
CA LEU A 139 -2.50 -0.60 -7.57
C LEU A 139 -2.68 -1.86 -6.72
N ALA A 140 -1.80 -2.09 -5.77
CA ALA A 140 -1.87 -3.28 -4.90
C ALA A 140 -3.18 -3.30 -4.09
N TRP A 141 -3.63 -2.14 -3.65
CA TRP A 141 -4.85 -2.01 -2.84
C TRP A 141 -6.12 -2.28 -3.65
N HIS A 142 -6.20 -1.82 -4.89
CA HIS A 142 -7.30 -2.15 -5.78
C HIS A 142 -7.31 -3.64 -6.12
N THR A 143 -6.15 -4.24 -6.31
CA THR A 143 -6.00 -5.67 -6.54
C THR A 143 -6.43 -6.47 -5.31
N LEU A 144 -6.09 -5.99 -4.12
CA LEU A 144 -6.56 -6.57 -2.86
C LEU A 144 -8.08 -6.53 -2.77
N GLU A 145 -8.70 -5.40 -3.10
CA GLU A 145 -10.16 -5.27 -3.07
C GLU A 145 -10.83 -6.30 -3.99
N GLU A 146 -10.29 -6.51 -5.17
CA GLU A 146 -10.81 -7.54 -6.09
C GLU A 146 -10.66 -8.94 -5.51
N ALA A 147 -9.55 -9.23 -4.86
CA ALA A 147 -9.34 -10.52 -4.19
C ALA A 147 -10.32 -10.72 -3.02
N LEU A 148 -10.61 -9.68 -2.27
CA LEU A 148 -11.60 -9.72 -1.19
C LEU A 148 -12.99 -9.98 -1.72
N GLU A 149 -13.37 -9.37 -2.83
CA GLU A 149 -14.66 -9.62 -3.48
C GLU A 149 -14.79 -11.09 -3.90
N GLU A 150 -13.71 -11.68 -4.40
CA GLU A 150 -13.71 -13.09 -4.81
C GLU A 150 -14.00 -14.03 -3.65
N VAL A 151 -13.57 -13.70 -2.43
CA VAL A 151 -13.86 -14.50 -1.23
C VAL A 151 -15.14 -14.07 -0.52
N GLY A 152 -15.93 -13.19 -1.11
CA GLY A 152 -17.26 -12.85 -0.64
C GLY A 152 -17.32 -11.72 0.39
N ILE A 153 -16.32 -10.85 0.38
CA ILE A 153 -16.25 -9.72 1.33
C ILE A 153 -16.77 -8.41 0.70
#